data_8701fa1f1d5496d21b1672f8ff3a2ac1
#
_entry.id   8701fa1f1d5496d21b1672f8ff3a2ac1
#
_cell.length_a   1.000
_cell.length_b   1.000
_cell.length_c   1.000
_cell.angle_alpha   90.00
_cell.angle_beta   90.00
_cell.angle_gamma   90.00
#
_symmetry.space_group_name_H-M   'P 1'
#
loop_
_entity.id
_entity.type
_entity.pdbx_description
1 polymer ?
#
loop_
_entity_poly.entity_id
_entity_poly.type
_entity_poly.pdbx_seq_one_letter_code
_entity_poly.pdbx_strand_id
1 'polypeptide(L)'
;MKEQFQARMVRVHFGENDKWQGKPLHEAIVAKAQELGLAEAMVYRGIEGFGPSTRIHHSSHWTFSSDAPIMVSIIDREEQINKLVPHLDAMLEDGLIAISSVDVIRYSRSPAKTSEKQ
;
A
#
# COMPACT_ATOMS: atom_id res chain seq x y z
N MET A 1 4.42 24.20 8.04
CA MET A 1 3.67 23.79 9.20
C MET A 1 3.98 22.35 9.55
N LYS A 2 3.95 22.03 10.80
CA LYS A 2 4.31 20.69 11.26
C LYS A 2 3.17 20.14 12.10
N GLU A 3 2.81 18.88 11.84
CA GLU A 3 1.74 18.21 12.58
C GLU A 3 2.25 16.86 13.05
N GLN A 4 1.97 16.51 14.30
CA GLN A 4 2.38 15.24 14.86
C GLN A 4 1.15 14.47 15.30
N PHE A 5 1.09 13.19 14.96
CA PHE A 5 -0.06 12.37 15.36
C PHE A 5 0.31 10.90 15.27
N GLN A 6 -0.50 10.08 15.93
CA GLN A 6 -0.36 8.65 15.84
C GLN A 6 -1.17 8.12 14.70
N ALA A 7 -0.60 7.14 13.99
CA ALA A 7 -1.22 6.59 12.80
C ALA A 7 -1.00 5.09 12.74
N ARG A 8 -1.55 4.48 11.72
CA ARG A 8 -1.33 3.08 11.40
C ARG A 8 -0.69 2.97 10.05
N MET A 9 0.22 2.04 9.91
CA MET A 9 0.85 1.74 8.64
C MET A 9 0.43 0.35 8.21
N VAL A 10 -0.02 0.23 6.97
CA VAL A 10 -0.41 -1.04 6.38
C VAL A 10 0.55 -1.33 5.25
N ARG A 11 1.13 -2.51 5.24
CA ARG A 11 1.95 -2.98 4.14
C ARG A 11 1.29 -4.23 3.59
N VAL A 12 1.05 -4.22 2.28
CA VAL A 12 0.39 -5.34 1.62
C VAL A 12 1.40 -5.94 0.66
N HIS A 13 1.67 -7.24 0.81
CA HIS A 13 2.68 -7.93 0.01
C HIS A 13 2.03 -8.97 -0.87
N PHE A 14 2.37 -8.97 -2.17
CA PHE A 14 1.83 -9.92 -3.13
C PHE A 14 2.69 -9.89 -4.37
N GLY A 15 2.29 -10.62 -5.41
CA GLY A 15 3.07 -10.69 -6.64
C GLY A 15 2.60 -9.69 -7.66
N GLU A 16 3.52 -9.27 -8.51
CA GLU A 16 3.24 -8.24 -9.51
C GLU A 16 2.13 -8.67 -10.46
N ASN A 17 2.02 -9.96 -10.74
CA ASN A 17 1.03 -10.45 -11.69
C ASN A 17 -0.32 -10.74 -11.07
N ASP A 18 -0.47 -10.53 -9.78
CA ASP A 18 -1.76 -10.74 -9.13
C ASP A 18 -2.77 -9.75 -9.65
N LYS A 19 -4.01 -10.21 -9.78
CA LYS A 19 -5.08 -9.41 -10.33
C LYS A 19 -6.30 -9.43 -9.44
N TRP A 20 -7.12 -8.42 -9.60
CA TRP A 20 -8.43 -8.36 -8.96
C TRP A 20 -9.41 -7.79 -9.96
N GLN A 21 -10.44 -8.59 -10.30
CA GLN A 21 -11.46 -8.20 -11.26
C GLN A 21 -10.84 -7.73 -12.58
N GLY A 22 -9.82 -8.48 -13.05
CA GLY A 22 -9.19 -8.20 -14.33
C GLY A 22 -8.17 -7.10 -14.36
N LYS A 23 -7.93 -6.43 -13.22
CA LYS A 23 -6.95 -5.35 -13.15
C LYS A 23 -5.77 -5.79 -12.31
N PRO A 24 -4.59 -5.19 -12.51
CA PRO A 24 -3.48 -5.46 -11.62
C PRO A 24 -3.90 -5.17 -10.18
N LEU A 25 -3.58 -6.08 -9.28
CA LEU A 25 -4.01 -5.93 -7.88
C LEU A 25 -3.47 -4.66 -7.26
N HIS A 26 -2.21 -4.30 -7.54
CA HIS A 26 -1.66 -3.08 -6.94
C HIS A 26 -2.44 -1.84 -7.38
N GLU A 27 -2.89 -1.81 -8.63
CA GLU A 27 -3.69 -0.67 -9.10
C GLU A 27 -5.04 -0.62 -8.42
N ALA A 28 -5.65 -1.79 -8.22
CA ALA A 28 -6.95 -1.85 -7.57
C ALA A 28 -6.87 -1.37 -6.13
N ILE A 29 -5.78 -1.73 -5.42
CA ILE A 29 -5.60 -1.30 -4.04
C ILE A 29 -5.40 0.21 -3.97
N VAL A 30 -4.55 0.76 -4.83
CA VAL A 30 -4.30 2.20 -4.83
C VAL A 30 -5.58 2.96 -5.15
N ALA A 31 -6.35 2.49 -6.13
CA ALA A 31 -7.60 3.14 -6.48
C ALA A 31 -8.59 3.11 -5.32
N LYS A 32 -8.67 1.99 -4.62
CA LYS A 32 -9.57 1.89 -3.47
C LYS A 32 -9.15 2.82 -2.34
N ALA A 33 -7.84 2.89 -2.07
CA ALA A 33 -7.35 3.79 -1.04
C ALA A 33 -7.70 5.24 -1.37
N GLN A 34 -7.54 5.62 -2.63
CA GLN A 34 -7.86 6.98 -3.04
C GLN A 34 -9.37 7.23 -2.94
N GLU A 35 -10.17 6.26 -3.36
CA GLU A 35 -11.62 6.38 -3.29
C GLU A 35 -12.11 6.57 -1.85
N LEU A 36 -11.47 5.89 -0.91
CA LEU A 36 -11.84 5.99 0.50
C LEU A 36 -11.28 7.23 1.18
N GLY A 37 -10.48 8.02 0.47
CA GLY A 37 -9.96 9.25 1.02
C GLY A 37 -8.71 9.11 1.86
N LEU A 38 -7.96 8.03 1.68
CA LEU A 38 -6.72 7.89 2.41
C LEU A 38 -5.69 8.90 1.90
N ALA A 39 -4.80 9.30 2.81
CA ALA A 39 -3.88 10.40 2.52
C ALA A 39 -2.83 10.01 1.51
N GLU A 40 -2.41 8.74 1.51
CA GLU A 40 -1.28 8.39 0.68
C GLU A 40 -1.22 6.88 0.49
N ALA A 41 -0.75 6.44 -0.66
CA ALA A 41 -0.46 5.04 -0.93
C ALA A 41 0.71 5.01 -1.91
N MET A 42 1.67 4.14 -1.63
CA MET A 42 2.86 4.00 -2.47
C MET A 42 3.07 2.55 -2.83
N VAL A 43 3.48 2.29 -4.06
CA VAL A 43 3.74 0.95 -4.53
C VAL A 43 5.24 0.79 -4.74
N TYR A 44 5.78 -0.29 -4.18
CA TYR A 44 7.18 -0.62 -4.30
C TYR A 44 7.31 -1.95 -5.00
N ARG A 45 8.25 -2.05 -5.92
CA ARG A 45 8.56 -3.28 -6.60
C ARG A 45 9.90 -3.77 -6.09
N GLY A 46 9.93 -4.99 -5.57
CA GLY A 46 11.16 -5.53 -5.03
C GLY A 46 12.18 -5.80 -6.12
N ILE A 47 13.44 -5.59 -5.81
CA ILE A 47 14.51 -5.88 -6.76
C ILE A 47 15.12 -7.25 -6.51
N GLU A 48 14.80 -7.84 -5.36
CA GLU A 48 15.29 -9.17 -5.01
C GLU A 48 14.50 -9.66 -3.80
N GLY A 49 14.14 -10.92 -3.78
CA GLY A 49 13.45 -11.47 -2.62
C GLY A 49 12.64 -12.70 -2.97
N PHE A 50 11.89 -13.18 -1.97
CA PHE A 50 10.98 -14.30 -2.16
C PHE A 50 9.85 -14.18 -1.14
N GLY A 51 8.73 -14.85 -1.42
CA GLY A 51 7.59 -14.92 -0.53
C GLY A 51 7.15 -16.35 -0.36
N PRO A 52 6.07 -16.57 0.38
CA PRO A 52 5.62 -17.95 0.67
C PRO A 52 5.35 -18.76 -0.60
N SER A 53 4.85 -18.14 -1.64
CA SER A 53 4.53 -18.86 -2.86
C SER A 53 5.42 -18.49 -4.00
N THR A 54 6.56 -17.85 -3.76
CA THR A 54 7.47 -17.46 -4.84
C THR A 54 8.87 -17.97 -4.55
N ARG A 55 9.66 -18.08 -5.61
CA ARG A 55 11.06 -18.45 -5.46
C ARG A 55 11.89 -17.21 -5.23
N ILE A 56 13.16 -17.40 -4.88
CA ILE A 56 14.09 -16.29 -4.77
C ILE A 56 14.29 -15.69 -6.15
N HIS A 57 14.17 -14.37 -6.25
CA HIS A 57 14.37 -13.66 -7.49
C HIS A 57 15.33 -12.51 -7.29
N HIS A 58 16.06 -12.18 -8.36
CA HIS A 58 16.94 -11.03 -8.39
C HIS A 58 16.47 -10.09 -9.49
N SER A 59 16.89 -8.84 -9.43
CA SER A 59 16.38 -7.86 -10.39
C SER A 59 16.62 -8.26 -11.85
N SER A 60 17.67 -9.00 -12.12
CA SER A 60 17.92 -9.46 -13.48
C SER A 60 16.89 -10.48 -13.96
N HIS A 61 16.12 -11.04 -13.05
CA HIS A 61 15.07 -12.00 -13.39
C HIS A 61 13.68 -11.38 -13.44
N TRP A 62 13.54 -10.09 -13.10
CA TRP A 62 12.25 -9.43 -13.13
C TRP A 62 11.98 -8.93 -14.54
N THR A 63 11.72 -9.83 -15.45
CA THR A 63 11.32 -9.44 -16.80
C THR A 63 9.82 -9.32 -16.82
N PHE A 64 9.27 -8.91 -17.96
CA PHE A 64 7.84 -8.74 -18.04
C PHE A 64 7.08 -10.05 -17.83
N SER A 65 7.73 -11.19 -17.94
CA SER A 65 7.07 -12.47 -17.68
C SER A 65 7.29 -12.97 -16.26
N SER A 66 8.06 -12.24 -15.46
CA SER A 66 8.33 -12.65 -14.10
C SER A 66 7.31 -12.06 -13.15
N ASP A 67 7.26 -12.62 -11.94
CA ASP A 67 6.31 -12.18 -10.92
C ASP A 67 7.10 -11.56 -9.77
N ALA A 68 7.45 -10.30 -9.92
CA ALA A 68 8.23 -9.60 -8.89
C ALA A 68 7.40 -9.39 -7.63
N PRO A 69 8.03 -9.33 -6.47
CA PRO A 69 7.30 -8.99 -5.25
C PRO A 69 6.92 -7.52 -5.24
N ILE A 70 5.70 -7.27 -4.81
CA ILE A 70 5.15 -5.92 -4.71
C ILE A 70 4.81 -5.66 -3.25
N MET A 71 5.06 -4.45 -2.80
CA MET A 71 4.58 -3.98 -1.51
C MET A 71 3.83 -2.68 -1.71
N VAL A 72 2.61 -2.60 -1.21
CA VAL A 72 1.86 -1.35 -1.17
C VAL A 72 1.91 -0.85 0.26
N SER A 73 2.37 0.38 0.46
CA SER A 73 2.49 0.98 1.78
C SER A 73 1.48 2.10 1.92
N ILE A 74 0.70 2.08 2.98
CA ILE A 74 -0.37 3.04 3.22
C ILE A 74 -0.28 3.48 4.67
N ILE A 75 -0.27 4.79 4.91
CA ILE A 75 -0.20 5.33 6.26
C ILE A 75 -1.33 6.34 6.41
N ASP A 76 -2.11 6.18 7.45
CA ASP A 76 -3.15 7.14 7.77
C ASP A 76 -3.61 6.92 9.21
N ARG A 77 -4.53 7.72 9.66
CA ARG A 77 -5.09 7.56 10.99
C ARG A 77 -5.87 6.26 11.06
N GLU A 78 -6.02 5.77 12.27
CA GLU A 78 -6.60 4.45 12.49
C GLU A 78 -7.99 4.31 11.85
N GLU A 79 -8.84 5.31 11.99
CA GLU A 79 -10.17 5.18 11.45
C GLU A 79 -10.18 5.08 9.92
N GLN A 80 -9.22 5.71 9.25
CA GLN A 80 -9.12 5.59 7.80
C GLN A 80 -8.62 4.21 7.41
N ILE A 81 -7.62 3.70 8.12
CA ILE A 81 -7.11 2.36 7.86
C ILE A 81 -8.20 1.32 8.09
N ASN A 82 -9.03 1.52 9.12
CA ASN A 82 -10.10 0.57 9.41
C ASN A 82 -11.14 0.52 8.30
N LYS A 83 -11.29 1.57 7.52
CA LYS A 83 -12.17 1.53 6.36
C LYS A 83 -11.58 0.71 5.23
N LEU A 84 -10.26 0.70 5.13
CA LEU A 84 -9.57 0.04 4.02
C LEU A 84 -9.45 -1.46 4.22
N VAL A 85 -9.18 -1.92 5.43
CA VAL A 85 -8.83 -3.32 5.69
C VAL A 85 -9.87 -4.30 5.16
N PRO A 86 -11.19 -4.09 5.34
CA PRO A 86 -12.15 -5.04 4.79
C PRO A 86 -12.08 -5.17 3.27
N HIS A 87 -11.70 -4.10 2.57
CA HIS A 87 -11.54 -4.18 1.13
C HIS A 87 -10.31 -4.99 0.77
N LEU A 88 -9.23 -4.84 1.54
CA LEU A 88 -8.03 -5.65 1.29
C LEU A 88 -8.33 -7.13 1.53
N ASP A 89 -9.10 -7.43 2.57
CA ASP A 89 -9.50 -8.81 2.82
C ASP A 89 -10.23 -9.41 1.63
N ALA A 90 -11.05 -8.63 0.95
CA ALA A 90 -11.79 -9.12 -0.19
C ALA A 90 -10.93 -9.28 -1.43
N MET A 91 -9.84 -8.52 -1.52
CA MET A 91 -9.00 -8.52 -2.72
C MET A 91 -7.87 -9.52 -2.70
N LEU A 92 -7.33 -9.83 -1.53
CA LEU A 92 -6.16 -10.69 -1.43
C LEU A 92 -6.54 -12.15 -1.37
N GLU A 93 -5.92 -12.94 -2.26
CA GLU A 93 -6.04 -14.39 -2.19
C GLU A 93 -4.74 -15.00 -1.68
N ASP A 94 -3.62 -14.37 -1.99
CA ASP A 94 -2.32 -14.92 -1.64
C ASP A 94 -1.41 -13.74 -1.34
N GLY A 95 -0.83 -13.72 -0.19
CA GLY A 95 0.02 -12.61 0.24
C GLY A 95 -0.16 -12.37 1.73
N LEU A 96 0.22 -11.18 2.17
CA LEU A 96 0.06 -10.87 3.57
C LEU A 96 -0.20 -9.37 3.76
N ILE A 97 -0.79 -9.05 4.87
CA ILE A 97 -1.02 -7.68 5.29
C ILE A 97 -0.35 -7.53 6.65
N ALA A 98 0.57 -6.59 6.76
CA ALA A 98 1.22 -6.27 8.02
C ALA A 98 0.74 -4.90 8.47
N ILE A 99 0.34 -4.80 9.73
CA ILE A 99 -0.18 -3.54 10.27
C ILE A 99 0.60 -3.20 11.52
N SER A 100 1.01 -1.94 11.63
CA SER A 100 1.71 -1.47 12.80
C SER A 100 1.27 -0.06 13.16
N SER A 101 1.45 0.30 14.42
CA SER A 101 1.23 1.66 14.87
C SER A 101 2.51 2.45 14.63
N VAL A 102 2.38 3.68 14.16
CA VAL A 102 3.52 4.52 13.89
C VAL A 102 3.23 5.94 14.37
N ASP A 103 4.29 6.65 14.72
CA ASP A 103 4.19 8.07 14.99
C ASP A 103 4.55 8.81 13.72
N VAL A 104 3.72 9.77 13.35
CA VAL A 104 3.90 10.51 12.11
C VAL A 104 4.18 11.97 12.42
N ILE A 105 5.14 12.54 11.72
CA ILE A 105 5.37 13.98 11.71
C ILE A 105 5.18 14.40 10.25
N ARG A 106 4.16 15.20 10.03
CA ARG A 106 3.85 15.65 8.68
C ARG A 106 4.21 17.10 8.53
N TYR A 107 4.87 17.42 7.44
CA TYR A 107 5.26 18.78 7.13
C TYR A 107 4.47 19.27 5.93
N SER A 108 4.02 20.53 5.96
CA SER A 108 3.36 21.13 4.82
C SER A 108 3.78 22.59 4.74
N ARG A 109 3.74 23.11 3.55
CA ARG A 109 4.19 24.49 3.34
C ARG A 109 3.16 25.50 3.79
N SER A 110 1.91 25.15 3.65
CA SER A 110 0.86 26.07 3.93
C SER A 110 -0.14 25.43 4.86
N PRO A 111 -0.44 26.04 5.99
CA PRO A 111 -1.37 25.43 6.93
C PRO A 111 -2.79 25.36 6.41
N ALA A 112 -3.19 26.29 5.60
CA ALA A 112 -4.58 26.37 5.22
C ALA A 112 -5.00 25.32 4.24
N LYS A 113 -4.09 24.89 3.35
CA LYS A 113 -4.55 24.05 2.29
C LYS A 113 -4.84 22.66 2.71
N THR A 114 -4.34 22.21 3.81
CA THR A 114 -4.55 20.83 4.17
C THR A 114 -5.97 20.57 4.57
N SER A 115 -6.69 21.54 5.04
CA SER A 115 -8.03 21.29 5.48
C SER A 115 -9.04 21.56 4.41
N GLU A 116 -8.70 22.28 3.41
CA GLU A 116 -9.63 22.55 2.48
C GLU A 116 -9.65 21.75 1.37
N LYS A 117 -9.07 20.99 1.21
CA LYS A 117 -9.19 20.35 0.12
C LYS A 117 -10.04 19.40 0.15
N GLN A 118 -10.48 19.65 0.43
CA GLN A 118 -11.15 19.01 0.43
C GLN A 118 -11.83 18.69 -0.19
#